data_8c047c6609e2a3b8f67854d4ca5a388c
#
_entry.id   8c047c6609e2a3b8f67854d4ca5a388c
#
_cell.length_a   1.000
_cell.length_b   1.000
_cell.length_c   1.000
_cell.angle_alpha   90.00
_cell.angle_beta   90.00
_cell.angle_gamma   90.00
#
_symmetry.space_group_name_H-M   'P 1'
#
loop_
_entity.id
_entity.type
_entity.pdbx_description
1 polymer ?
#
loop_
_entity_poly.entity_id
_entity_poly.type
_entity_poly.pdbx_seq_one_letter_code
_entity_poly.pdbx_strand_id
1 'polypeptide(L)'
;KIAYAPSIGVNEFEDEEIMQETQRLINGFDFISVREKQGQDILKNIFNKDTVLVLDPTLLYDKHQWQELLKIKKSAKKEKYILCYFLGHNESHWSCVKEIAAKLNLPVKIIPTHKKDLKRKGTVIAGVGPREFTELLVNAEFVCTDSFHGVAFSLNFNVNFIAFKRFEDKDKYSQNSRIYNIDRK
;
A
#
# COMPACT_ATOMS: atom_id res chain seq x y z
N LYS A 1 24.66 2.70 -11.49
CA LYS A 1 23.59 2.26 -10.55
C LYS A 1 22.23 2.67 -11.09
N ILE A 2 21.21 1.80 -10.91
CA ILE A 2 19.84 2.08 -11.36
C ILE A 2 18.91 2.00 -10.13
N ALA A 3 18.02 2.98 -10.00
CA ALA A 3 16.91 2.95 -9.05
C ALA A 3 15.60 2.76 -9.82
N TYR A 4 14.91 1.63 -9.58
CA TYR A 4 13.64 1.33 -10.24
C TYR A 4 12.47 1.52 -9.28
N ALA A 5 11.56 2.44 -9.63
CA ALA A 5 10.29 2.67 -8.95
C ALA A 5 10.35 2.94 -7.43
N PRO A 6 11.41 3.56 -6.83
CA PRO A 6 11.33 3.98 -5.44
C PRO A 6 10.20 5.00 -5.26
N SER A 7 9.74 5.11 -4.01
CA SER A 7 8.84 6.15 -3.56
C SER A 7 9.60 7.15 -2.71
N ILE A 8 9.41 8.44 -2.93
CA ILE A 8 10.05 9.49 -2.11
C ILE A 8 9.39 9.54 -0.73
N GLY A 9 8.08 9.32 -0.63
CA GLY A 9 7.39 9.12 0.64
C GLY A 9 7.24 10.35 1.53
N VAL A 10 7.66 11.53 1.08
CA VAL A 10 7.51 12.81 1.76
C VAL A 10 6.99 13.85 0.78
N ASN A 11 6.35 14.90 1.31
CA ASN A 11 5.86 16.01 0.49
C ASN A 11 6.91 17.11 0.32
N GLU A 12 7.76 17.28 1.32
CA GLU A 12 8.73 18.37 1.41
C GLU A 12 10.02 17.89 2.08
N PHE A 13 11.12 18.58 1.79
CA PHE A 13 12.39 18.46 2.48
C PHE A 13 12.67 19.79 3.20
N GLU A 14 12.73 19.75 4.53
CA GLU A 14 12.95 20.95 5.36
C GLU A 14 14.37 21.00 5.96
N ASP A 15 15.01 19.86 6.10
CA ASP A 15 16.34 19.74 6.71
C ASP A 15 17.42 19.82 5.64
N GLU A 16 18.25 20.85 5.73
CA GLU A 16 19.35 21.11 4.77
C GLU A 16 20.39 19.99 4.78
N GLU A 17 20.71 19.40 5.93
CA GLU A 17 21.69 18.31 6.02
C GLU A 17 21.15 17.05 5.32
N ILE A 18 19.87 16.72 5.56
CA ILE A 18 19.19 15.62 4.84
C ILE A 18 19.13 15.91 3.34
N MET A 19 18.85 17.13 2.93
CA MET A 19 18.83 17.52 1.52
C MET A 19 20.19 17.34 0.85
N GLN A 20 21.27 17.82 1.47
CA GLN A 20 22.64 17.70 0.94
C GLN A 20 23.05 16.23 0.80
N GLU A 21 22.79 15.41 1.83
CA GLU A 21 23.12 14.00 1.78
C GLU A 21 22.27 13.27 0.73
N THR A 22 20.98 13.60 0.62
CA THR A 22 20.08 13.04 -0.42
C THR A 22 20.59 13.41 -1.82
N GLN A 23 20.98 14.66 -2.05
CA GLN A 23 21.58 15.10 -3.32
C GLN A 23 22.85 14.31 -3.65
N ARG A 24 23.74 14.13 -2.67
CA ARG A 24 24.96 13.34 -2.84
C ARG A 24 24.64 11.89 -3.24
N LEU A 25 23.68 11.25 -2.57
CA LEU A 25 23.27 9.89 -2.83
C LEU A 25 22.59 9.74 -4.20
N ILE A 26 21.69 10.67 -4.57
CA ILE A 26 21.00 10.68 -5.87
C ILE A 26 21.98 10.80 -7.02
N ASN A 27 23.02 11.62 -6.89
CA ASN A 27 24.05 11.80 -7.91
C ASN A 27 24.85 10.51 -8.19
N GLY A 28 24.84 9.57 -7.26
CA GLY A 28 25.45 8.26 -7.43
C GLY A 28 24.67 7.27 -8.31
N PHE A 29 23.49 7.67 -8.82
CA PHE A 29 22.68 6.86 -9.73
C PHE A 29 22.78 7.37 -11.16
N ASP A 30 23.02 6.45 -12.10
CA ASP A 30 23.04 6.72 -13.53
C ASP A 30 21.62 6.93 -14.06
N PHE A 31 20.66 6.12 -13.58
CA PHE A 31 19.25 6.19 -13.95
C PHE A 31 18.36 6.05 -12.72
N ILE A 32 17.32 6.90 -12.67
CA ILE A 32 16.28 6.85 -11.62
C ILE A 32 14.92 6.88 -12.30
N SER A 33 14.07 5.92 -11.94
CA SER A 33 12.63 5.98 -12.17
C SER A 33 11.90 6.06 -10.86
N VAL A 34 10.71 6.63 -10.85
CA VAL A 34 9.84 6.73 -9.67
C VAL A 34 8.43 6.25 -10.00
N ARG A 35 7.68 5.83 -9.00
CA ARG A 35 6.33 5.28 -9.20
C ARG A 35 5.19 6.28 -8.97
N GLU A 36 5.48 7.46 -8.46
CA GLU A 36 4.50 8.53 -8.27
C GLU A 36 4.96 9.86 -8.85
N LYS A 37 4.00 10.60 -9.41
CA LYS A 37 4.24 11.91 -10.02
C LYS A 37 4.86 12.91 -9.03
N GLN A 38 4.41 12.89 -7.78
CA GLN A 38 4.96 13.74 -6.73
C GLN A 38 6.45 13.49 -6.51
N GLY A 39 6.90 12.23 -6.49
CA GLY A 39 8.33 11.90 -6.39
C GLY A 39 9.13 12.41 -7.58
N GLN A 40 8.57 12.37 -8.80
CA GLN A 40 9.18 12.94 -9.99
C GLN A 40 9.36 14.46 -9.86
N ASP A 41 8.32 15.16 -9.40
CA ASP A 41 8.33 16.61 -9.24
C ASP A 41 9.34 17.06 -8.15
N ILE A 42 9.41 16.33 -7.04
CA ILE A 42 10.40 16.57 -5.97
C ILE A 42 11.83 16.40 -6.53
N LEU A 43 12.11 15.29 -7.21
CA LEU A 43 13.44 15.03 -7.75
C LEU A 43 13.85 16.08 -8.79
N LYS A 44 12.91 16.55 -9.61
CA LYS A 44 13.16 17.61 -10.58
C LYS A 44 13.36 18.98 -9.93
N ASN A 45 12.44 19.38 -9.05
CA ASN A 45 12.39 20.77 -8.55
C ASN A 45 13.41 21.02 -7.44
N ILE A 46 13.68 20.03 -6.57
CA ILE A 46 14.60 20.20 -5.43
C ILE A 46 16.01 19.76 -5.80
N PHE A 47 16.15 18.63 -6.50
CA PHE A 47 17.44 18.01 -6.77
C PHE A 47 17.91 18.15 -8.22
N ASN A 48 17.15 18.84 -9.07
CA ASN A 48 17.42 19.01 -10.51
C ASN A 48 17.74 17.68 -11.24
N LYS A 49 17.09 16.59 -10.82
CA LYS A 49 17.31 15.26 -11.39
C LYS A 49 16.09 14.84 -12.22
N ASP A 50 16.34 14.59 -13.51
CA ASP A 50 15.32 14.04 -14.41
C ASP A 50 15.07 12.57 -14.10
N THR A 51 13.79 12.16 -14.08
CA THR A 51 13.39 10.80 -13.77
C THR A 51 12.21 10.37 -14.64
N VAL A 52 12.04 9.06 -14.77
CA VAL A 52 10.93 8.48 -15.53
C VAL A 52 9.85 7.96 -14.57
N LEU A 53 8.59 8.29 -14.86
CA LEU A 53 7.46 7.74 -14.12
C LEU A 53 7.16 6.33 -14.63
N VAL A 54 7.16 5.34 -13.73
CA VAL A 54 6.94 3.93 -14.05
C VAL A 54 5.91 3.32 -13.09
N LEU A 55 5.42 2.14 -13.42
CA LEU A 55 4.54 1.38 -12.53
C LEU A 55 5.28 0.87 -11.29
N ASP A 56 4.54 0.76 -10.19
CA ASP A 56 5.02 -0.01 -9.04
C ASP A 56 5.31 -1.46 -9.47
N PRO A 57 6.41 -2.08 -9.01
CA PRO A 57 6.75 -3.46 -9.37
C PRO A 57 5.62 -4.47 -9.13
N THR A 58 4.76 -4.24 -8.13
CA THR A 58 3.62 -5.12 -7.85
C THR A 58 2.53 -5.09 -8.92
N LEU A 59 2.53 -4.08 -9.78
CA LEU A 59 1.59 -3.92 -10.88
C LEU A 59 2.15 -4.40 -12.24
N LEU A 60 3.40 -4.87 -12.29
CA LEU A 60 4.00 -5.42 -13.50
C LEU A 60 3.48 -6.81 -13.83
N TYR A 61 3.01 -7.53 -12.85
CA TYR A 61 2.40 -8.85 -12.99
C TYR A 61 0.89 -8.73 -12.84
N ASP A 62 0.15 -9.42 -13.70
CA ASP A 62 -1.28 -9.58 -13.55
C ASP A 62 -1.63 -10.63 -12.47
N LYS A 63 -2.92 -10.76 -12.18
CA LYS A 63 -3.41 -11.71 -11.16
C LYS A 63 -3.00 -13.16 -11.42
N HIS A 64 -2.92 -13.58 -12.70
CA HIS A 64 -2.59 -14.95 -13.05
C HIS A 64 -1.10 -15.22 -12.84
N GLN A 65 -0.25 -14.29 -13.25
CA GLN A 65 1.19 -14.35 -13.05
C GLN A 65 1.53 -14.33 -11.54
N TRP A 66 0.85 -13.49 -10.75
CA TRP A 66 1.01 -13.50 -9.28
C TRP A 66 0.58 -14.82 -8.66
N GLN A 67 -0.56 -15.38 -9.09
CA GLN A 67 -1.05 -16.66 -8.56
C GLN A 67 -0.09 -17.81 -8.88
N GLU A 68 0.48 -17.82 -10.08
CA GLU A 68 1.47 -18.81 -10.50
C GLU A 68 2.78 -18.67 -9.69
N LEU A 69 3.33 -17.44 -9.64
CA LEU A 69 4.58 -17.15 -8.94
C LEU A 69 4.53 -17.54 -7.45
N LEU A 70 3.45 -17.17 -6.78
CA LEU A 70 3.25 -17.43 -5.36
C LEU A 70 2.60 -18.78 -5.07
N LYS A 71 2.23 -19.56 -6.10
CA LYS A 71 1.53 -20.85 -6.00
C LYS A 71 0.25 -20.74 -5.16
N ILE A 72 -0.49 -19.64 -5.35
CA ILE A 72 -1.74 -19.38 -4.63
C ILE A 72 -2.87 -20.14 -5.30
N LYS A 73 -3.56 -20.98 -4.53
CA LYS A 73 -4.79 -21.64 -4.97
C LYS A 73 -5.99 -20.84 -4.49
N LYS A 74 -6.89 -20.49 -5.42
CA LYS A 74 -8.18 -19.95 -5.04
C LYS A 74 -8.94 -21.06 -4.32
N SER A 75 -9.33 -20.84 -3.06
CA SER A 75 -10.05 -21.84 -2.28
C SER A 75 -11.38 -22.18 -2.94
N ALA A 76 -11.65 -23.47 -3.16
CA ALA A 76 -12.93 -23.95 -3.67
C ALA A 76 -14.07 -23.71 -2.66
N LYS A 77 -13.77 -23.72 -1.35
CA LYS A 77 -14.69 -23.33 -0.27
C LYS A 77 -14.39 -21.87 0.11
N LYS A 78 -15.13 -20.94 -0.47
CA LYS A 78 -14.99 -19.51 -0.18
C LYS A 78 -15.61 -19.23 1.19
N GLU A 79 -14.80 -19.26 2.25
CA GLU A 79 -15.15 -18.56 3.47
C GLU A 79 -15.14 -17.06 3.16
N LYS A 80 -16.30 -16.42 3.14
CA LYS A 80 -16.44 -15.00 2.88
C LYS A 80 -16.03 -14.22 4.12
N TYR A 81 -15.13 -13.26 3.97
CA TYR A 81 -14.66 -12.39 5.06
C TYR A 81 -14.22 -11.03 4.56
N ILE A 82 -14.14 -10.09 5.50
CA ILE A 82 -13.50 -8.80 5.32
C ILE A 82 -12.07 -8.93 5.79
N LEU A 83 -11.10 -8.59 4.94
CA LEU A 83 -9.70 -8.50 5.32
C LEU A 83 -9.36 -7.07 5.74
N CYS A 84 -8.80 -6.89 6.93
CA CYS A 84 -8.30 -5.61 7.42
C CYS A 84 -6.77 -5.61 7.47
N TYR A 85 -6.16 -4.61 6.81
CA TYR A 85 -4.74 -4.37 6.81
C TYR A 85 -4.45 -2.87 6.88
N PHE A 86 -4.16 -2.37 8.09
CA PHE A 86 -3.90 -0.96 8.36
C PHE A 86 -2.48 -0.75 8.87
N LEU A 87 -1.76 0.18 8.26
CA LEU A 87 -0.41 0.59 8.66
C LEU A 87 -0.45 1.78 9.63
N GLY A 88 -1.57 2.50 9.69
CA GLY A 88 -1.82 3.60 10.62
C GLY A 88 -2.57 3.18 11.88
N HIS A 89 -2.68 4.11 12.84
CA HIS A 89 -3.31 3.89 14.16
C HIS A 89 -4.70 4.51 14.30
N ASN A 90 -5.39 4.81 13.22
CA ASN A 90 -6.63 5.55 13.26
C ASN A 90 -7.81 4.70 13.75
N GLU A 91 -8.36 5.02 14.91
CA GLU A 91 -9.49 4.30 15.50
C GLU A 91 -10.80 4.50 14.71
N SER A 92 -10.95 5.60 13.97
CA SER A 92 -12.14 5.81 13.13
C SER A 92 -12.23 4.77 11.99
N HIS A 93 -11.10 4.27 11.49
CA HIS A 93 -11.08 3.18 10.51
C HIS A 93 -11.76 1.92 11.07
N TRP A 94 -11.47 1.59 12.32
CA TRP A 94 -12.05 0.41 12.98
C TRP A 94 -13.53 0.55 13.30
N SER A 95 -13.99 1.77 13.57
CA SER A 95 -15.43 2.05 13.69
C SER A 95 -16.15 1.81 12.37
N CYS A 96 -15.58 2.30 11.27
CA CYS A 96 -16.11 2.05 9.92
C CYS A 96 -16.08 0.55 9.55
N VAL A 97 -15.00 -0.16 9.86
CA VAL A 97 -14.92 -1.63 9.65
C VAL A 97 -16.06 -2.36 10.37
N LYS A 98 -16.36 -1.97 11.61
CA LYS A 98 -17.46 -2.58 12.39
C LYS A 98 -18.81 -2.38 11.70
N GLU A 99 -19.07 -1.20 11.15
CA GLU A 99 -20.30 -0.90 10.40
C GLU A 99 -20.38 -1.70 9.10
N ILE A 100 -19.28 -1.77 8.34
CA ILE A 100 -19.19 -2.56 7.11
C ILE A 100 -19.44 -4.05 7.40
N ALA A 101 -18.79 -4.57 8.43
CA ALA A 101 -18.94 -5.97 8.83
C ALA A 101 -20.39 -6.31 9.20
N ALA A 102 -21.05 -5.40 9.92
CA ALA A 102 -22.47 -5.56 10.27
C ALA A 102 -23.38 -5.51 9.03
N LYS A 103 -23.14 -4.55 8.12
CA LYS A 103 -23.93 -4.40 6.88
C LYS A 103 -23.77 -5.60 5.93
N LEU A 104 -22.55 -6.10 5.79
CA LEU A 104 -22.25 -7.22 4.90
C LEU A 104 -22.51 -8.59 5.56
N ASN A 105 -22.75 -8.61 6.86
CA ASN A 105 -22.85 -9.83 7.69
C ASN A 105 -21.65 -10.77 7.48
N LEU A 106 -20.45 -10.23 7.51
CA LEU A 106 -19.21 -10.96 7.27
C LEU A 106 -18.27 -10.93 8.49
N PRO A 107 -17.55 -12.03 8.77
CA PRO A 107 -16.50 -12.05 9.77
C PRO A 107 -15.31 -11.20 9.30
N VAL A 108 -14.55 -10.69 10.27
CA VAL A 108 -13.36 -9.86 10.03
C VAL A 108 -12.10 -10.67 10.29
N LYS A 109 -11.17 -10.69 9.34
CA LYS A 109 -9.80 -11.18 9.49
C LYS A 109 -8.85 -9.99 9.52
N ILE A 110 -7.89 -10.00 10.44
CA ILE A 110 -7.00 -8.88 10.71
C ILE A 110 -5.56 -9.33 10.55
N ILE A 111 -4.82 -8.67 9.66
CA ILE A 111 -3.36 -8.76 9.63
C ILE A 111 -2.83 -7.65 10.56
N PRO A 112 -2.28 -8.02 11.74
CA PRO A 112 -1.89 -7.04 12.74
C PRO A 112 -0.59 -6.36 12.33
N THR A 113 -0.55 -5.05 12.40
CA THR A 113 0.66 -4.24 12.21
C THR A 113 1.11 -3.60 13.53
N HIS A 114 0.23 -3.54 14.51
CA HIS A 114 0.46 -2.95 15.83
C HIS A 114 0.00 -3.87 16.95
N LYS A 115 0.61 -3.71 18.15
CA LYS A 115 0.24 -4.50 19.34
C LYS A 115 -1.24 -4.40 19.71
N LYS A 116 -1.88 -3.25 19.46
CA LYS A 116 -3.31 -3.04 19.71
C LYS A 116 -4.19 -3.92 18.85
N ASP A 117 -3.75 -4.25 17.63
CA ASP A 117 -4.53 -5.04 16.69
C ASP A 117 -4.73 -6.48 17.16
N LEU A 118 -3.79 -6.99 17.99
CA LEU A 118 -3.89 -8.32 18.59
C LEU A 118 -5.09 -8.50 19.53
N LYS A 119 -5.67 -7.38 20.00
CA LYS A 119 -6.81 -7.37 20.94
C LYS A 119 -8.13 -6.98 20.27
N ARG A 120 -8.14 -6.79 18.95
CA ARG A 120 -9.35 -6.38 18.23
C ARG A 120 -10.32 -7.55 18.05
N LYS A 121 -11.60 -7.21 17.97
CA LYS A 121 -12.65 -8.20 17.69
C LYS A 121 -12.53 -8.66 16.23
N GLY A 122 -12.28 -9.96 16.04
CA GLY A 122 -12.07 -10.60 14.74
C GLY A 122 -11.05 -11.73 14.84
N THR A 123 -10.77 -12.39 13.72
CA THR A 123 -9.71 -13.40 13.63
C THR A 123 -8.39 -12.72 13.30
N VAL A 124 -7.48 -12.64 14.26
CA VAL A 124 -6.15 -12.07 14.08
C VAL A 124 -5.21 -13.12 13.50
N ILE A 125 -4.55 -12.78 12.38
CA ILE A 125 -3.62 -13.66 11.67
C ILE A 125 -2.25 -13.00 11.71
N ALA A 126 -1.40 -13.44 12.65
CA ALA A 126 -0.04 -12.94 12.82
C ALA A 126 0.97 -13.76 11.99
N GLY A 127 2.16 -13.20 11.78
CA GLY A 127 3.25 -13.87 11.06
C GLY A 127 3.01 -14.01 9.55
N VAL A 128 2.22 -13.10 8.97
CA VAL A 128 1.86 -13.09 7.56
C VAL A 128 3.04 -12.59 6.72
N GLY A 129 3.57 -13.46 5.86
CA GLY A 129 4.54 -13.10 4.82
C GLY A 129 3.87 -12.64 3.52
N PRO A 130 4.65 -12.28 2.47
CA PRO A 130 4.10 -11.78 1.21
C PRO A 130 3.14 -12.76 0.52
N ARG A 131 3.42 -14.05 0.57
CA ARG A 131 2.56 -15.09 -0.01
C ARG A 131 1.23 -15.18 0.73
N GLU A 132 1.28 -15.31 2.05
CA GLU A 132 0.10 -15.41 2.92
C GLU A 132 -0.76 -14.15 2.83
N PHE A 133 -0.12 -12.96 2.77
CA PHE A 133 -0.80 -11.69 2.54
C PHE A 133 -1.61 -11.72 1.25
N THR A 134 -0.97 -12.12 0.15
CA THR A 134 -1.64 -12.16 -1.15
C THR A 134 -2.75 -13.21 -1.16
N GLU A 135 -2.53 -14.38 -0.56
CA GLU A 135 -3.54 -15.44 -0.46
C GLU A 135 -4.76 -14.99 0.36
N LEU A 136 -4.55 -14.32 1.48
CA LEU A 136 -5.63 -13.73 2.29
C LEU A 136 -6.40 -12.67 1.50
N LEU A 137 -5.70 -11.81 0.75
CA LEU A 137 -6.32 -10.75 -0.01
C LEU A 137 -7.16 -11.31 -1.17
N VAL A 138 -6.63 -12.24 -1.94
CA VAL A 138 -7.32 -12.87 -3.10
C VAL A 138 -8.59 -13.63 -2.69
N ASN A 139 -8.60 -14.19 -1.48
CA ASN A 139 -9.74 -14.96 -0.96
C ASN A 139 -10.71 -14.10 -0.14
N ALA A 140 -10.42 -12.80 0.09
CA ALA A 140 -11.34 -11.90 0.76
C ALA A 140 -12.55 -11.57 -0.13
N GLU A 141 -13.71 -11.38 0.48
CA GLU A 141 -14.89 -10.79 -0.18
C GLU A 141 -14.77 -9.26 -0.27
N PHE A 142 -14.12 -8.67 0.73
CA PHE A 142 -13.93 -7.24 0.86
C PHE A 142 -12.64 -6.91 1.61
N VAL A 143 -11.93 -5.85 1.20
CA VAL A 143 -10.69 -5.39 1.85
C VAL A 143 -10.87 -3.99 2.43
N CYS A 144 -10.47 -3.80 3.68
CA CYS A 144 -10.37 -2.50 4.33
C CYS A 144 -8.89 -2.20 4.59
N THR A 145 -8.34 -1.16 3.99
CA THR A 145 -6.91 -0.89 4.08
C THR A 145 -6.56 0.60 3.94
N ASP A 146 -5.46 1.02 4.58
CA ASP A 146 -4.80 2.31 4.35
C ASP A 146 -3.42 2.11 3.69
N SER A 147 -3.13 0.90 3.25
CA SER A 147 -1.88 0.54 2.61
C SER A 147 -1.96 0.69 1.10
N PHE A 148 -0.96 1.36 0.51
CA PHE A 148 -0.79 1.40 -0.94
C PHE A 148 -0.81 -0.01 -1.56
N HIS A 149 -0.04 -0.95 -1.01
CA HIS A 149 -0.01 -2.32 -1.55
C HIS A 149 -1.32 -3.08 -1.29
N GLY A 150 -2.04 -2.77 -0.21
CA GLY A 150 -3.39 -3.29 0.00
C GLY A 150 -4.34 -2.89 -1.13
N VAL A 151 -4.28 -1.62 -1.56
CA VAL A 151 -5.06 -1.09 -2.69
C VAL A 151 -4.57 -1.69 -4.02
N ALA A 152 -3.25 -1.66 -4.29
CA ALA A 152 -2.66 -2.14 -5.54
C ALA A 152 -3.02 -3.62 -5.82
N PHE A 153 -2.87 -4.48 -4.83
CA PHE A 153 -3.25 -5.89 -4.96
C PHE A 153 -4.77 -6.09 -5.05
N SER A 154 -5.58 -5.29 -4.34
CA SER A 154 -7.04 -5.37 -4.45
C SER A 154 -7.50 -5.05 -5.87
N LEU A 155 -6.94 -4.01 -6.50
CA LEU A 155 -7.19 -3.66 -7.91
C LEU A 155 -6.73 -4.78 -8.85
N ASN A 156 -5.49 -5.24 -8.70
CA ASN A 156 -4.90 -6.27 -9.55
C ASN A 156 -5.73 -7.58 -9.54
N PHE A 157 -6.16 -8.00 -8.35
CA PHE A 157 -6.95 -9.23 -8.19
C PHE A 157 -8.46 -9.04 -8.34
N ASN A 158 -8.91 -7.80 -8.61
CA ASN A 158 -10.33 -7.44 -8.72
C ASN A 158 -11.13 -7.85 -7.47
N VAL A 159 -10.63 -7.47 -6.29
CA VAL A 159 -11.28 -7.65 -5.00
C VAL A 159 -11.89 -6.30 -4.58
N ASN A 160 -13.14 -6.31 -4.10
CA ASN A 160 -13.77 -5.09 -3.59
C ASN A 160 -13.02 -4.55 -2.38
N PHE A 161 -12.84 -3.23 -2.32
CA PHE A 161 -12.12 -2.62 -1.21
C PHE A 161 -12.60 -1.22 -0.87
N ILE A 162 -12.24 -0.76 0.34
CA ILE A 162 -12.24 0.64 0.74
C ILE A 162 -10.82 1.03 1.13
N ALA A 163 -10.32 2.10 0.51
CA ALA A 163 -9.08 2.73 0.88
C ALA A 163 -9.33 3.84 1.91
N PHE A 164 -8.64 3.77 3.04
CA PHE A 164 -8.70 4.76 4.09
C PHE A 164 -7.51 5.71 4.02
N LYS A 165 -7.73 6.99 4.34
CA LYS A 165 -6.63 7.95 4.50
C LYS A 165 -5.87 7.63 5.77
N ARG A 166 -4.54 7.41 5.66
CA ARG A 166 -3.67 7.18 6.82
C ARG A 166 -3.33 8.48 7.54
N PHE A 167 -3.13 9.54 6.78
CA PHE A 167 -2.69 10.85 7.23
C PHE A 167 -3.77 11.89 6.97
N GLU A 168 -3.78 12.95 7.76
CA GLU A 168 -4.54 14.15 7.41
C GLU A 168 -3.95 14.77 6.13
N ASP A 169 -4.79 15.43 5.31
CA ASP A 169 -4.34 16.01 4.03
C ASP A 169 -3.30 17.13 4.23
N LYS A 170 -3.27 17.75 5.42
CA LYS A 170 -2.31 18.80 5.81
C LYS A 170 -1.04 18.25 6.44
N ASP A 171 -0.93 16.95 6.62
CA ASP A 171 0.26 16.34 7.22
C ASP A 171 1.41 16.40 6.21
N LYS A 172 2.52 17.00 6.62
CA LYS A 172 3.75 17.13 5.81
C LYS A 172 4.32 15.76 5.38
N TYR A 173 4.12 14.75 6.21
CA TYR A 173 4.53 13.37 5.94
C TYR A 173 3.43 12.53 5.30
N SER A 174 2.37 13.18 4.78
CA SER A 174 1.28 12.49 4.13
C SER A 174 1.75 11.67 2.93
N GLN A 175 1.40 10.41 2.92
CA GLN A 175 1.67 9.49 1.83
C GLN A 175 0.38 9.12 1.08
N ASN A 176 -0.70 9.88 1.30
CA ASN A 176 -2.01 9.61 0.68
C ASN A 176 -1.96 9.75 -0.85
N SER A 177 -1.07 10.60 -1.37
CA SER A 177 -0.86 10.79 -2.82
C SER A 177 -0.58 9.50 -3.57
N ARG A 178 0.05 8.51 -2.92
CA ARG A 178 0.34 7.19 -3.51
C ARG A 178 -0.95 6.44 -3.86
N ILE A 179 -1.97 6.53 -3.01
CA ILE A 179 -3.27 5.88 -3.23
C ILE A 179 -4.03 6.61 -4.33
N TYR A 180 -4.03 7.95 -4.32
CA TYR A 180 -4.73 8.76 -5.32
C TYR A 180 -4.15 8.63 -6.74
N ASN A 181 -2.88 8.29 -6.87
CA ASN A 181 -2.22 8.13 -8.18
C ASN A 181 -2.45 6.76 -8.83
N ILE A 182 -2.96 5.76 -8.09
CA ILE A 182 -3.29 4.44 -8.65
C ILE A 182 -4.49 4.54 -9.62
N ASP A 183 -5.47 5.40 -9.34
CA ASP A 183 -6.72 5.51 -10.11
C ASP A 183 -6.58 6.29 -11.43
N ARG A 184 -5.40 6.84 -11.76
CA ARG A 184 -5.19 7.70 -12.92
C ARG A 184 -4.55 7.03 -14.14
N LYS A 185 -4.61 5.69 -14.20
CA LYS A 185 -4.05 4.95 -15.34
C LYS A 185 -5.07 4.08 -16.03
#